data_3223f7192174fff762efe031e906dd3f
#
_entry.id   3223f7192174fff762efe031e906dd3f
#
_cell.length_a   1.000
_cell.length_b   1.000
_cell.length_c   1.000
_cell.angle_alpha   90.00
_cell.angle_beta   90.00
_cell.angle_gamma   90.00
#
_symmetry.space_group_name_H-M   'P 1'
#
loop_
_entity.id
_entity.type
_entity.pdbx_description
1 polymer ?
#
loop_
_entity_poly.entity_id
_entity_poly.type
_entity_poly.pdbx_seq_one_letter_code
_entity_poly.pdbx_strand_id
1 'polypeptide(L)'
;MTMKARNRVALPTAFSLAALLMVLALSTLGVGADSTTNPGEAAALPPPSNGAISPQNQADALHFVIAADREIYCRTYAARQDGGAPSPSVSAGGKRVESWPSPCEIFRRAAESVQSQGAEFSYALRSLSPAEPRNEPQTELEQRGLAFVASHPTQNYYGQEMLGGRRYVTAVYPDLPAAAACIDCHNRRSATRPQHHQVGEILGGIVVRVPLEF
;
A
#
# COMPACT_ATOMS: atom_id res chain seq x y z
N MET A 1 9.08 -39.63 47.61
CA MET A 1 8.07 -40.66 47.41
C MET A 1 7.16 -40.21 46.29
N THR A 2 7.27 -40.96 45.18
CA THR A 2 6.21 -41.36 44.23
C THR A 2 5.46 -40.24 43.49
N MET A 3 5.25 -40.27 42.21
CA MET A 3 5.39 -41.25 41.13
C MET A 3 5.16 -40.54 39.80
N LYS A 4 5.94 -40.90 38.89
CA LYS A 4 5.99 -40.68 37.45
C LYS A 4 4.71 -41.24 36.78
N ALA A 5 4.05 -40.45 35.96
CA ALA A 5 3.10 -41.00 34.99
C ALA A 5 3.47 -40.50 33.57
N ARG A 6 3.96 -41.44 32.78
CA ARG A 6 4.17 -41.34 31.33
C ARG A 6 2.83 -41.60 30.64
N ASN A 7 2.38 -40.70 29.82
CA ASN A 7 1.34 -41.00 28.82
C ASN A 7 1.97 -41.09 27.44
N ARG A 8 1.98 -42.30 26.93
CA ARG A 8 2.27 -42.61 25.52
C ARG A 8 1.02 -42.30 24.71
N VAL A 9 1.17 -41.55 23.65
CA VAL A 9 0.13 -41.45 22.62
C VAL A 9 0.63 -42.21 21.40
N ALA A 10 -0.15 -43.21 21.01
CA ALA A 10 0.06 -44.08 19.87
C ALA A 10 -0.30 -43.33 18.56
N LEU A 11 0.50 -43.58 17.53
CA LEU A 11 0.16 -43.35 16.13
C LEU A 11 -0.89 -44.37 15.68
N PRO A 12 -1.79 -44.01 14.78
CA PRO A 12 -2.37 -44.94 13.85
C PRO A 12 -1.78 -44.81 12.45
N THR A 13 -1.45 -45.95 11.95
CA THR A 13 -0.95 -46.30 10.63
C THR A 13 -1.96 -46.09 9.50
N ALA A 14 -1.42 -45.67 8.36
CA ALA A 14 -1.72 -46.01 6.97
C ALA A 14 -3.05 -46.69 6.59
N PHE A 15 -3.62 -46.20 5.52
CA PHE A 15 -4.38 -46.89 4.45
C PHE A 15 -4.89 -45.79 3.52
N SER A 16 -4.89 -45.82 2.22
CA SER A 16 -4.68 -46.83 1.20
C SER A 16 -4.71 -46.12 -0.14
N LEU A 17 -3.86 -46.50 -1.07
CA LEU A 17 -3.94 -46.21 -2.49
C LEU A 17 -5.11 -46.99 -3.12
N ALA A 18 -5.97 -46.30 -3.90
CA ALA A 18 -6.71 -46.87 -5.02
C ALA A 18 -7.15 -45.67 -5.87
N ALA A 19 -6.54 -45.40 -6.98
CA ALA A 19 -6.79 -45.90 -8.32
C ALA A 19 -8.29 -45.86 -8.73
N LEU A 20 -8.64 -44.97 -9.65
CA LEU A 20 -9.31 -45.40 -10.86
C LEU A 20 -9.41 -44.27 -11.89
N LEU A 21 -8.85 -44.53 -13.02
CA LEU A 21 -9.11 -43.90 -14.35
C LEU A 21 -10.58 -44.16 -14.80
N MET A 22 -11.21 -43.18 -15.41
CA MET A 22 -12.16 -43.28 -16.49
C MET A 22 -12.83 -41.91 -16.70
N VAL A 23 -12.98 -41.33 -17.79
CA VAL A 23 -13.28 -41.58 -19.21
C VAL A 23 -13.57 -40.23 -19.86
N LEU A 24 -13.05 -40.04 -21.03
CA LEU A 24 -13.43 -38.98 -21.98
C LEU A 24 -14.93 -38.98 -22.27
N ALA A 25 -15.56 -37.83 -22.29
CA ALA A 25 -16.70 -37.55 -23.15
C ALA A 25 -16.64 -36.14 -23.70
N LEU A 26 -16.43 -36.03 -24.99
CA LEU A 26 -16.69 -34.84 -25.80
C LEU A 26 -18.15 -34.41 -25.63
N SER A 27 -18.37 -33.13 -25.37
CA SER A 27 -19.62 -32.46 -25.77
C SER A 27 -19.32 -31.01 -26.04
N THR A 28 -19.15 -30.69 -27.31
CA THR A 28 -19.19 -29.33 -27.85
C THR A 28 -20.63 -28.85 -27.83
N LEU A 29 -20.95 -27.89 -27.00
CA LEU A 29 -22.11 -27.04 -27.17
C LEU A 29 -21.66 -25.62 -26.88
N GLY A 30 -21.58 -24.83 -27.96
CA GLY A 30 -21.37 -23.40 -27.92
C GLY A 30 -22.52 -22.72 -27.18
N VAL A 31 -22.19 -22.04 -26.13
CA VAL A 31 -23.06 -21.04 -25.51
C VAL A 31 -22.35 -19.71 -25.66
N GLY A 32 -23.04 -18.81 -26.37
CA GLY A 32 -22.58 -17.43 -26.52
C GLY A 32 -22.31 -16.80 -25.17
N ALA A 33 -21.08 -16.31 -24.98
CA ALA A 33 -20.74 -15.51 -23.85
C ALA A 33 -21.38 -14.13 -24.02
N ASP A 34 -22.46 -13.91 -23.30
CA ASP A 34 -22.94 -12.57 -23.02
C ASP A 34 -21.85 -11.84 -22.26
N SER A 35 -21.23 -10.85 -22.89
CA SER A 35 -20.27 -9.95 -22.29
C SER A 35 -21.02 -9.02 -21.35
N THR A 36 -21.28 -9.46 -20.13
CA THR A 36 -21.60 -8.56 -19.03
C THR A 36 -20.31 -7.86 -18.64
N THR A 37 -20.06 -6.71 -19.23
CA THR A 37 -19.04 -5.77 -18.80
C THR A 37 -19.32 -5.36 -17.36
N ASN A 38 -18.50 -5.86 -16.45
CA ASN A 38 -18.46 -5.43 -15.06
C ASN A 38 -18.07 -3.94 -15.02
N PRO A 39 -18.85 -3.04 -14.42
CA PRO A 39 -18.55 -1.60 -14.39
C PRO A 39 -17.42 -1.24 -13.38
N GLY A 40 -16.44 -2.09 -13.22
CA GLY A 40 -15.29 -1.92 -12.32
C GLY A 40 -13.98 -2.46 -12.87
N GLU A 41 -13.98 -3.03 -14.08
CA GLU A 41 -12.76 -3.53 -14.69
C GLU A 41 -11.98 -2.35 -15.29
N ALA A 42 -10.92 -1.94 -14.58
CA ALA A 42 -9.93 -1.05 -15.15
C ALA A 42 -9.40 -1.71 -16.44
N ALA A 43 -9.62 -1.06 -17.58
CA ALA A 43 -9.22 -1.58 -18.87
C ALA A 43 -7.76 -2.04 -18.82
N ALA A 44 -7.51 -3.31 -19.10
CA ALA A 44 -6.17 -3.87 -19.14
C ALA A 44 -5.34 -3.05 -20.13
N LEU A 45 -4.19 -2.56 -19.68
CA LEU A 45 -3.27 -1.81 -20.53
C LEU A 45 -2.76 -2.72 -21.66
N PRO A 46 -2.66 -2.23 -22.90
CA PRO A 46 -2.06 -3.01 -23.97
C PRO A 46 -0.61 -3.36 -23.59
N PRO A 47 -0.13 -4.57 -23.96
CA PRO A 47 1.25 -4.95 -23.67
C PRO A 47 2.23 -3.97 -24.34
N PRO A 48 3.35 -3.62 -23.67
CA PRO A 48 4.32 -2.71 -24.23
C PRO A 48 4.93 -3.29 -25.50
N SER A 49 4.98 -2.51 -26.55
CA SER A 49 5.69 -2.85 -27.77
C SER A 49 7.20 -2.65 -27.58
N ASN A 50 8.01 -3.58 -28.09
CA ASN A 50 9.47 -3.46 -28.24
C ASN A 50 10.33 -3.34 -26.97
N GLY A 51 10.07 -4.14 -25.94
CA GLY A 51 10.94 -4.22 -24.75
C GLY A 51 10.86 -3.01 -23.82
N ALA A 52 9.97 -2.06 -24.08
CA ALA A 52 9.70 -0.95 -23.17
C ALA A 52 8.98 -1.46 -21.90
N ILE A 53 9.40 -0.96 -20.75
CA ILE A 53 8.73 -1.24 -19.47
C ILE A 53 7.35 -0.59 -19.53
N SER A 54 6.29 -1.35 -19.18
CA SER A 54 4.94 -0.78 -19.12
C SER A 54 4.87 0.31 -18.04
N PRO A 55 4.07 1.36 -18.22
CA PRO A 55 3.90 2.38 -17.20
C PRO A 55 3.41 1.82 -15.86
N GLN A 56 2.63 0.73 -15.86
CA GLN A 56 2.24 0.02 -14.65
C GLN A 56 3.44 -0.62 -13.97
N ASN A 57 4.28 -1.38 -14.71
CA ASN A 57 5.49 -1.99 -14.14
C ASN A 57 6.48 -0.94 -13.65
N GLN A 58 6.52 0.23 -14.31
CA GLN A 58 7.32 1.35 -13.85
C GLN A 58 6.78 1.92 -12.52
N ALA A 59 5.46 2.07 -12.39
CA ALA A 59 4.84 2.48 -11.14
C ALA A 59 5.12 1.49 -10.00
N ASP A 60 5.04 0.17 -10.30
CA ASP A 60 5.34 -0.89 -9.32
C ASP A 60 6.81 -0.83 -8.88
N ALA A 61 7.75 -0.68 -9.80
CA ALA A 61 9.17 -0.56 -9.47
C ALA A 61 9.46 0.67 -8.60
N LEU A 62 8.88 1.82 -8.93
CA LEU A 62 8.98 3.03 -8.12
C LEU A 62 8.37 2.82 -6.74
N HIS A 63 7.20 2.19 -6.66
CA HIS A 63 6.55 1.88 -5.40
C HIS A 63 7.43 1.02 -4.50
N PHE A 64 8.08 -0.04 -5.01
CA PHE A 64 8.96 -0.88 -4.20
C PHE A 64 10.09 -0.10 -3.52
N VAL A 65 10.74 0.81 -4.25
CA VAL A 65 11.81 1.65 -3.68
C VAL A 65 11.24 2.61 -2.65
N ILE A 66 10.19 3.34 -3.02
CA ILE A 66 9.56 4.35 -2.16
C ILE A 66 9.00 3.73 -0.87
N ALA A 67 8.36 2.57 -0.98
CA ALA A 67 7.78 1.87 0.17
C ALA A 67 8.87 1.34 1.12
N ALA A 68 9.97 0.80 0.58
CA ALA A 68 11.10 0.33 1.38
C ALA A 68 11.76 1.45 2.17
N ASP A 69 12.07 2.57 1.51
CA ASP A 69 12.66 3.74 2.15
C ASP A 69 11.73 4.30 3.25
N ARG A 70 10.43 4.38 2.94
CA ARG A 70 9.43 4.83 3.89
C ARG A 70 9.33 3.91 5.10
N GLU A 71 9.32 2.61 4.90
CA GLU A 71 9.24 1.62 5.98
C GLU A 71 10.43 1.76 6.93
N ILE A 72 11.65 1.83 6.40
CA ILE A 72 12.88 2.00 7.20
C ILE A 72 12.80 3.29 8.00
N TYR A 73 12.40 4.39 7.36
CA TYR A 73 12.25 5.66 8.07
C TYR A 73 11.19 5.60 9.17
N CYS A 74 10.02 5.01 8.90
CA CYS A 74 8.94 4.86 9.87
C CYS A 74 9.39 4.05 11.10
N ARG A 75 10.08 2.92 10.89
CA ARG A 75 10.62 2.09 11.98
C ARG A 75 11.66 2.84 12.80
N THR A 76 12.57 3.56 12.13
CA THR A 76 13.59 4.36 12.79
C THR A 76 12.98 5.50 13.62
N TYR A 77 11.96 6.15 13.07
CA TYR A 77 11.22 7.21 13.75
C TYR A 77 10.48 6.66 14.99
N ALA A 78 9.78 5.54 14.85
CA ALA A 78 9.05 4.89 15.94
C ALA A 78 10.00 4.48 17.08
N ALA A 79 11.12 3.81 16.76
CA ALA A 79 12.10 3.39 17.76
C ALA A 79 12.69 4.57 18.56
N ARG A 80 12.82 5.74 17.95
CA ARG A 80 13.26 6.95 18.65
C ARG A 80 12.20 7.52 19.57
N GLN A 81 10.92 7.42 19.20
CA GLN A 81 9.82 7.87 20.05
C GLN A 81 9.70 6.98 21.29
N ASP A 82 9.83 5.65 21.12
CA ASP A 82 9.74 4.67 22.21
C ASP A 82 10.97 4.70 23.13
N GLY A 83 12.15 5.03 22.59
CA GLY A 83 13.41 5.11 23.34
C GLY A 83 13.56 6.37 24.21
N GLY A 84 12.53 7.20 24.31
CA GLY A 84 12.57 8.44 25.09
C GLY A 84 13.63 9.43 24.56
N ALA A 85 14.00 9.30 23.27
CA ALA A 85 14.83 10.32 22.65
C ALA A 85 14.17 11.69 22.87
N PRO A 86 14.88 12.67 23.38
CA PRO A 86 14.27 13.91 23.82
C PRO A 86 13.45 14.49 22.67
N SER A 87 12.16 14.64 22.89
CA SER A 87 11.38 15.64 22.17
C SER A 87 12.24 16.91 22.17
N PRO A 88 12.36 17.66 21.07
CA PRO A 88 13.30 18.74 20.99
C PRO A 88 13.09 19.69 22.15
N SER A 89 13.85 19.46 23.19
CA SER A 89 13.96 20.38 24.30
C SER A 89 14.84 21.54 23.83
N VAL A 90 14.45 22.73 24.16
CA VAL A 90 15.30 23.91 24.01
C VAL A 90 16.64 23.58 24.69
N SER A 91 17.71 23.44 23.91
CA SER A 91 19.04 23.28 24.48
C SER A 91 19.35 24.51 25.32
N ALA A 92 20.18 24.36 26.35
CA ALA A 92 20.56 25.42 27.27
C ALA A 92 21.19 26.68 26.61
N GLY A 93 21.27 26.73 25.28
CA GLY A 93 21.73 27.88 24.50
C GLY A 93 20.63 28.50 23.61
N GLY A 94 19.34 28.20 23.82
CA GLY A 94 18.23 28.80 23.06
C GLY A 94 18.10 28.34 21.61
N LYS A 95 18.95 27.46 21.11
CA LYS A 95 18.77 26.84 19.79
C LYS A 95 17.71 25.76 19.88
N ARG A 96 16.60 25.96 19.15
CA ARG A 96 15.58 24.94 18.93
C ARG A 96 16.25 23.77 18.23
N VAL A 97 16.33 22.64 18.88
CA VAL A 97 16.64 21.38 18.18
C VAL A 97 15.40 21.06 17.34
N GLU A 98 15.52 21.13 16.01
CA GLU A 98 14.42 20.76 15.13
C GLU A 98 14.03 19.30 15.42
N SER A 99 12.74 19.10 15.71
CA SER A 99 12.20 17.74 15.83
C SER A 99 12.40 17.01 14.51
N TRP A 100 12.72 15.73 14.58
CA TRP A 100 12.72 14.90 13.39
C TRP A 100 11.36 15.03 12.69
N PRO A 101 11.35 15.30 11.38
CA PRO A 101 10.09 15.40 10.64
C PRO A 101 9.33 14.09 10.75
N SER A 102 8.01 14.17 10.83
CA SER A 102 7.18 12.96 10.83
C SER A 102 7.35 12.16 9.52
N PRO A 103 7.09 10.85 9.53
CA PRO A 103 7.18 10.04 8.31
C PRO A 103 6.35 10.59 7.14
N CYS A 104 5.17 11.13 7.41
CA CYS A 104 4.35 11.75 6.37
C CYS A 104 4.97 13.05 5.84
N GLU A 105 5.62 13.81 6.69
CA GLU A 105 6.27 15.06 6.29
C GLU A 105 7.52 14.81 5.44
N ILE A 106 8.39 13.88 5.86
CA ILE A 106 9.59 13.55 5.07
C ILE A 106 9.21 12.95 3.71
N PHE A 107 8.19 12.10 3.67
CA PHE A 107 7.68 11.54 2.43
C PHE A 107 7.19 12.63 1.47
N ARG A 108 6.43 13.60 1.95
CA ARG A 108 5.96 14.73 1.15
C ARG A 108 7.11 15.58 0.64
N ARG A 109 8.07 15.93 1.49
CA ARG A 109 9.26 16.69 1.09
C ARG A 109 10.08 15.97 0.02
N ALA A 110 10.21 14.65 0.11
CA ALA A 110 10.89 13.84 -0.90
C ALA A 110 10.11 13.88 -2.23
N ALA A 111 8.78 13.73 -2.21
CA ALA A 111 7.95 13.83 -3.40
C ALA A 111 8.07 15.21 -4.08
N GLU A 112 8.01 16.29 -3.31
CA GLU A 112 8.21 17.66 -3.81
C GLU A 112 9.60 17.86 -4.40
N SER A 113 10.64 17.29 -3.76
CA SER A 113 12.01 17.35 -4.26
C SER A 113 12.17 16.62 -5.60
N VAL A 114 11.60 15.44 -5.76
CA VAL A 114 11.61 14.68 -7.02
C VAL A 114 10.94 15.48 -8.14
N GLN A 115 9.78 16.07 -7.88
CA GLN A 115 9.10 16.91 -8.86
C GLN A 115 9.89 18.16 -9.23
N SER A 116 10.53 18.81 -8.26
CA SER A 116 11.35 20.01 -8.51
C SER A 116 12.58 19.75 -9.37
N GLN A 117 13.02 18.49 -9.45
CA GLN A 117 14.12 18.04 -10.31
C GLN A 117 13.64 17.69 -11.74
N GLY A 118 12.36 17.89 -12.05
CA GLY A 118 11.80 17.66 -13.38
C GLY A 118 11.45 16.19 -13.66
N ALA A 119 11.29 15.36 -12.63
CA ALA A 119 10.82 14.00 -12.84
C ALA A 119 9.41 14.00 -13.48
N GLU A 120 9.22 13.17 -14.49
CA GLU A 120 7.93 13.07 -15.18
C GLU A 120 6.91 12.22 -14.41
N PHE A 121 7.38 11.35 -13.51
CA PHE A 121 6.51 10.64 -12.57
C PHE A 121 6.30 11.47 -11.29
N SER A 122 5.24 11.15 -10.58
CA SER A 122 4.98 11.72 -9.26
C SER A 122 4.49 10.66 -8.28
N TYR A 123 4.66 10.94 -6.99
CA TYR A 123 4.07 10.11 -5.95
C TYR A 123 3.57 10.94 -4.78
N ALA A 124 2.59 10.41 -4.05
CA ALA A 124 2.01 11.07 -2.89
C ALA A 124 1.45 10.05 -1.89
N LEU A 125 1.36 10.44 -0.61
CA LEU A 125 0.50 9.76 0.36
C LEU A 125 -0.90 10.38 0.27
N ARG A 126 -1.92 9.53 0.22
CA ARG A 126 -3.32 9.94 0.20
C ARG A 126 -4.13 9.10 1.18
N SER A 127 -5.17 9.69 1.74
CA SER A 127 -6.08 8.99 2.64
C SER A 127 -7.49 9.54 2.50
N LEU A 128 -8.49 8.68 2.64
CA LEU A 128 -9.90 9.10 2.75
C LEU A 128 -10.22 9.75 4.09
N SER A 129 -9.34 9.53 5.08
CA SER A 129 -9.45 10.08 6.42
C SER A 129 -8.07 10.57 6.89
N PRO A 130 -7.52 11.60 6.27
CA PRO A 130 -6.15 12.01 6.54
C PRO A 130 -6.01 12.71 7.89
N ALA A 131 -4.92 12.43 8.59
CA ALA A 131 -4.51 13.20 9.77
C ALA A 131 -3.95 14.59 9.39
N GLU A 132 -3.53 14.77 8.14
CA GLU A 132 -3.06 16.03 7.54
C GLU A 132 -3.90 16.33 6.31
N PRO A 133 -4.61 17.47 6.23
CA PRO A 133 -5.53 17.78 5.11
C PRO A 133 -4.90 17.75 3.72
N ARG A 134 -3.58 18.00 3.62
CA ARG A 134 -2.86 17.91 2.34
C ARG A 134 -2.80 16.50 1.75
N ASN A 135 -3.11 15.49 2.56
CA ASN A 135 -3.15 14.09 2.13
C ASN A 135 -4.55 13.64 1.69
N GLU A 136 -5.51 14.55 1.55
CA GLU A 136 -6.79 14.26 0.92
C GLU A 136 -6.62 13.85 -0.54
N PRO A 137 -7.48 12.97 -1.08
CA PRO A 137 -7.47 12.63 -2.49
C PRO A 137 -7.74 13.88 -3.34
N GLN A 138 -7.01 14.05 -4.43
CA GLN A 138 -7.09 15.20 -5.32
C GLN A 138 -7.87 14.92 -6.59
N THR A 139 -8.07 13.65 -6.92
CA THR A 139 -8.81 13.22 -8.11
C THR A 139 -9.84 12.16 -7.76
N GLU A 140 -10.84 12.00 -8.65
CA GLU A 140 -11.81 10.91 -8.49
C GLU A 140 -11.16 9.53 -8.57
N LEU A 141 -10.07 9.40 -9.36
CA LEU A 141 -9.35 8.14 -9.47
C LEU A 141 -8.63 7.80 -8.17
N GLU A 142 -7.99 8.78 -7.54
CA GLU A 142 -7.41 8.60 -6.20
C GLU A 142 -8.49 8.16 -5.19
N GLN A 143 -9.64 8.81 -5.21
CA GLN A 143 -10.74 8.49 -4.29
C GLN A 143 -11.23 7.04 -4.48
N ARG A 144 -11.47 6.62 -5.74
CA ARG A 144 -11.85 5.24 -6.05
C ARG A 144 -10.77 4.24 -5.67
N GLY A 145 -9.52 4.53 -6.01
CA GLY A 145 -8.38 3.68 -5.69
C GLY A 145 -8.18 3.50 -4.18
N LEU A 146 -8.30 4.56 -3.42
CA LEU A 146 -8.22 4.50 -1.94
C LEU A 146 -9.37 3.69 -1.34
N ALA A 147 -10.59 3.85 -1.85
CA ALA A 147 -11.73 3.05 -1.42
C ALA A 147 -11.54 1.55 -1.76
N PHE A 148 -10.96 1.27 -2.93
CA PHE A 148 -10.64 -0.10 -3.34
C PHE A 148 -9.61 -0.73 -2.42
N VAL A 149 -8.44 -0.10 -2.21
CA VAL A 149 -7.39 -0.68 -1.37
C VAL A 149 -7.81 -0.79 0.10
N ALA A 150 -8.67 0.10 0.59
CA ALA A 150 -9.23 0.00 1.93
C ALA A 150 -10.07 -1.27 2.13
N SER A 151 -10.77 -1.73 1.08
CA SER A 151 -11.55 -2.97 1.10
C SER A 151 -10.77 -4.20 0.63
N HIS A 152 -9.63 -4.02 -0.04
CA HIS A 152 -8.77 -5.07 -0.58
C HIS A 152 -7.30 -4.83 -0.19
N PRO A 153 -6.94 -5.01 1.09
CA PRO A 153 -5.65 -4.58 1.64
C PRO A 153 -4.42 -5.28 1.05
N THR A 154 -4.60 -6.34 0.28
CA THR A 154 -3.53 -7.09 -0.40
C THR A 154 -3.46 -6.84 -1.91
N GLN A 155 -4.29 -5.93 -2.43
CA GLN A 155 -4.40 -5.67 -3.86
C GLN A 155 -4.09 -4.20 -4.16
N ASN A 156 -3.43 -3.97 -5.27
CA ASN A 156 -3.19 -2.64 -5.81
C ASN A 156 -4.34 -2.23 -6.73
N TYR A 157 -4.57 -0.94 -6.85
CA TYR A 157 -5.53 -0.39 -7.80
C TYR A 157 -4.80 0.36 -8.90
N TYR A 158 -5.20 0.17 -10.16
CA TYR A 158 -4.64 0.85 -11.31
C TYR A 158 -5.73 1.48 -12.14
N GLY A 159 -5.45 2.65 -12.66
CA GLY A 159 -6.36 3.35 -13.56
C GLY A 159 -5.62 4.35 -14.43
N GLN A 160 -6.34 4.92 -15.37
CA GLN A 160 -5.83 5.99 -16.23
C GLN A 160 -6.62 7.27 -15.94
N GLU A 161 -5.91 8.38 -15.90
CA GLU A 161 -6.51 9.70 -15.76
C GLU A 161 -5.79 10.73 -16.64
N MET A 162 -6.50 11.80 -16.93
CA MET A 162 -5.94 12.94 -17.66
C MET A 162 -5.75 14.12 -16.70
N LEU A 163 -4.51 14.59 -16.58
CA LEU A 163 -4.14 15.71 -15.72
C LEU A 163 -3.34 16.72 -16.54
N GLY A 164 -3.81 17.96 -16.56
CA GLY A 164 -3.12 19.01 -17.31
C GLY A 164 -2.97 18.74 -18.80
N GLY A 165 -3.91 18.00 -19.41
CA GLY A 165 -3.86 17.61 -20.82
C GLY A 165 -2.95 16.43 -21.15
N ARG A 166 -2.32 15.78 -20.14
CA ARG A 166 -1.46 14.61 -20.31
C ARG A 166 -2.08 13.38 -19.67
N ARG A 167 -1.95 12.22 -20.31
CA ARG A 167 -2.47 10.95 -19.78
C ARG A 167 -1.45 10.27 -18.85
N TYR A 168 -1.96 9.72 -17.76
CA TYR A 168 -1.17 9.01 -16.76
C TYR A 168 -1.77 7.65 -16.45
N VAL A 169 -0.90 6.69 -16.16
CA VAL A 169 -1.27 5.56 -15.30
C VAL A 169 -1.12 6.04 -13.87
N THR A 170 -2.17 5.87 -13.10
CA THR A 170 -2.17 6.14 -11.67
C THR A 170 -2.39 4.83 -10.94
N ALA A 171 -1.42 4.46 -10.12
CA ALA A 171 -1.47 3.29 -9.26
C ALA A 171 -1.67 3.73 -7.81
N VAL A 172 -2.51 3.00 -7.07
CA VAL A 172 -2.74 3.19 -5.63
C VAL A 172 -2.38 1.91 -4.92
N TYR A 173 -1.41 1.99 -4.02
CA TYR A 173 -0.89 0.89 -3.24
C TYR A 173 -1.35 1.03 -1.79
N PRO A 174 -1.76 -0.06 -1.11
CA PRO A 174 -2.14 -0.02 0.29
C PRO A 174 -1.00 0.51 1.16
N ASP A 175 -1.28 1.49 2.02
CA ASP A 175 -0.33 2.00 3.01
C ASP A 175 -0.62 1.44 4.39
N LEU A 176 0.10 0.36 4.73
CA LEU A 176 0.02 -0.28 6.04
C LEU A 176 0.97 0.40 7.04
N PRO A 177 0.57 0.54 8.31
CA PRO A 177 1.42 1.09 9.34
C PRO A 177 2.64 0.18 9.58
N ALA A 178 3.84 0.74 9.52
CA ALA A 178 5.09 0.00 9.75
C ALA A 178 5.32 -0.34 11.23
N ALA A 179 4.63 0.33 12.16
CA ALA A 179 4.74 0.13 13.61
C ALA A 179 3.46 0.57 14.34
N ALA A 180 3.22 0.04 15.53
CA ALA A 180 2.10 0.43 16.38
C ALA A 180 2.09 1.94 16.69
N ALA A 181 3.26 2.57 16.85
CA ALA A 181 3.41 4.00 17.04
C ALA A 181 2.83 4.84 15.89
N CYS A 182 2.73 4.29 14.67
CA CYS A 182 2.08 4.96 13.54
C CYS A 182 0.59 5.11 13.81
N ILE A 183 -0.06 4.05 14.29
CA ILE A 183 -1.48 4.01 14.63
C ILE A 183 -1.77 5.00 15.76
N ASP A 184 -0.99 4.96 16.82
CA ASP A 184 -1.14 5.86 17.97
C ASP A 184 -1.00 7.32 17.54
N CYS A 185 -0.06 7.62 16.65
CA CYS A 185 0.14 8.96 16.13
C CYS A 185 -1.07 9.42 15.29
N HIS A 186 -1.59 8.56 14.41
CA HIS A 186 -2.76 8.85 13.60
C HIS A 186 -4.00 9.08 14.46
N ASN A 187 -4.24 8.22 15.44
CA ASN A 187 -5.39 8.33 16.35
C ASN A 187 -5.33 9.62 17.21
N ARG A 188 -4.13 10.07 17.61
CA ARG A 188 -3.97 11.31 18.37
C ARG A 188 -4.10 12.59 17.52
N ARG A 189 -3.69 12.54 16.26
CA ARG A 189 -3.66 13.74 15.38
C ARG A 189 -4.97 14.04 14.68
N SER A 190 -5.87 13.09 14.64
CA SER A 190 -7.19 13.28 14.02
C SER A 190 -8.11 14.12 14.93
N ALA A 191 -7.78 15.41 15.09
CA ALA A 191 -8.51 16.33 15.96
C ALA A 191 -9.94 16.63 15.48
N THR A 192 -10.21 16.50 14.18
CA THR A 192 -11.52 16.83 13.58
C THR A 192 -12.45 15.64 13.44
N ARG A 193 -11.92 14.42 13.44
CA ARG A 193 -12.68 13.17 13.46
C ARG A 193 -11.89 12.14 14.25
N PRO A 194 -12.33 11.78 15.48
CA PRO A 194 -11.69 10.71 16.23
C PRO A 194 -11.62 9.45 15.36
N GLN A 195 -10.44 9.07 14.96
CA GLN A 195 -10.21 7.84 14.22
C GLN A 195 -9.68 6.81 15.21
N HIS A 196 -10.21 5.62 15.14
CA HIS A 196 -9.77 4.49 15.94
C HIS A 196 -9.20 3.43 15.03
N HIS A 197 -8.08 3.77 14.36
CA HIS A 197 -7.34 2.79 13.58
C HIS A 197 -6.81 1.67 14.47
N GLN A 198 -6.88 0.46 13.95
CA GLN A 198 -6.38 -0.75 14.61
C GLN A 198 -5.16 -1.31 13.87
N VAL A 199 -4.41 -2.18 14.55
CA VAL A 199 -3.27 -2.87 13.93
C VAL A 199 -3.77 -3.72 12.76
N GLY A 200 -3.13 -3.55 11.60
CA GLY A 200 -3.50 -4.24 10.36
C GLY A 200 -4.48 -3.46 9.46
N GLU A 201 -5.02 -2.35 9.92
CA GLU A 201 -5.81 -1.46 9.06
C GLU A 201 -4.93 -0.59 8.17
N ILE A 202 -5.44 -0.30 6.97
CA ILE A 202 -4.81 0.61 6.03
C ILE A 202 -5.04 2.05 6.47
N LEU A 203 -3.98 2.83 6.57
CA LEU A 203 -4.05 4.25 6.93
C LEU A 203 -4.33 5.15 5.72
N GLY A 204 -4.12 4.63 4.52
CA GLY A 204 -4.28 5.33 3.25
C GLY A 204 -3.67 4.56 2.09
N GLY A 205 -3.14 5.28 1.11
CA GLY A 205 -2.45 4.69 -0.03
C GLY A 205 -1.26 5.52 -0.48
N ILE A 206 -0.26 4.82 -1.00
CA ILE A 206 0.80 5.44 -1.80
C ILE A 206 0.27 5.52 -3.24
N VAL A 207 0.13 6.73 -3.75
CA VAL A 207 -0.28 6.97 -5.13
C VAL A 207 0.96 7.25 -5.96
N VAL A 208 1.14 6.52 -7.07
CA VAL A 208 2.22 6.74 -8.04
C VAL A 208 1.59 7.03 -9.40
N ARG A 209 2.05 8.09 -10.06
CA ARG A 209 1.63 8.48 -11.41
C ARG A 209 2.80 8.40 -12.36
N VAL A 210 2.59 7.73 -13.48
CA VAL A 210 3.55 7.61 -14.58
C VAL A 210 2.88 8.06 -15.87
N PRO A 211 3.49 8.96 -16.66
CA PRO A 211 2.89 9.37 -17.92
C PRO A 211 2.83 8.20 -18.90
N LEU A 212 1.82 8.20 -19.76
CA LEU A 212 1.65 7.22 -20.83
C LEU A 212 2.48 7.57 -22.08
N GLU A 213 2.85 8.83 -22.20
CA GLU A 213 3.58 9.36 -23.36
C GLU A 213 4.79 10.13 -22.83
N PHE A 214 5.96 9.82 -23.35
CA PHE A 214 7.23 10.49 -23.08
C PHE A 214 7.62 11.37 -24.27
#